data_9cf2d98b090ddf0eb3d868251a2f3fe6
#
_entry.id   9cf2d98b090ddf0eb3d868251a2f3fe6
#
_cell.length_a   1.000
_cell.length_b   1.000
_cell.length_c   1.000
_cell.angle_alpha   90.00
_cell.angle_beta   90.00
_cell.angle_gamma   90.00
#
_symmetry.space_group_name_H-M   'P 1'
#
loop_
_entity.id
_entity.type
_entity.pdbx_description
1 polymer ?
#
loop_
_entity_poly.entity_id
_entity_poly.type
_entity_poly.pdbx_seq_one_letter_code
_entity_poly.pdbx_strand_id
1 'polypeptide(L)'
;KAFTTVYCSINHFELNCNHLSISLLTLMNKKYLIIGAGFSGTVLAHQLVKNTDCTIDIWDERDHIGGNCHTERDAETGIMVHKYGPHIFNTDKKEIWDFVNSFGEFRPYVHRVKAMCNGKVYSLPVNLHTINQLFGKSFTPAEAKAFLETLADTSITNPQNFEEQALRFIGKELYNAFFYGYTKKQWGCEPTELPASILKRIPVRFNYDDNYHNNIFTGIPVDGYTGIIKKLVEQDCIQVTLNKKFEPGMDTSAYNHVFFTGPIDAWFNFKYGRLGYRTVTFETFYADGDFQGTTQMNYCDEDVPYTRITEHKHFTNWEQHNKTIYFKEYSKETGASDIPYYPKRLEQDKALLLRYRQDAEALKQVSFLGRLATYRY
;
A
#
# COMPACT_ATOMS: atom_id res chain seq x y z
N LYS A 1 -1.21 0.36 -6.95
CA LYS A 1 -0.83 -1.03 -7.34
C LYS A 1 -1.93 -2.05 -7.01
N ALA A 2 -2.59 -1.99 -5.84
CA ALA A 2 -3.72 -2.88 -5.54
C ALA A 2 -4.85 -2.75 -6.58
N PHE A 3 -5.16 -1.53 -7.00
CA PHE A 3 -6.17 -1.22 -8.00
C PHE A 3 -5.85 -1.82 -9.39
N THR A 4 -4.59 -1.72 -9.82
CA THR A 4 -4.13 -2.27 -11.11
C THR A 4 -4.19 -3.80 -11.11
N THR A 5 -3.92 -4.46 -9.99
CA THR A 5 -3.95 -5.92 -9.89
C THR A 5 -5.38 -6.47 -10.01
N VAL A 6 -6.37 -5.79 -9.42
CA VAL A 6 -7.78 -6.20 -9.53
C VAL A 6 -8.29 -6.01 -10.95
N TYR A 7 -7.99 -4.89 -11.60
CA TYR A 7 -8.41 -4.61 -12.98
C TYR A 7 -7.79 -5.59 -14.00
N CYS A 8 -6.50 -5.92 -13.87
CA CYS A 8 -5.85 -6.93 -14.73
C CYS A 8 -6.38 -8.35 -14.48
N SER A 9 -6.77 -8.70 -13.24
CA SER A 9 -7.32 -10.02 -12.93
C SER A 9 -8.72 -10.21 -13.52
N ILE A 10 -9.53 -9.15 -13.61
CA ILE A 10 -10.87 -9.21 -14.22
C ILE A 10 -10.76 -9.42 -15.74
N ASN A 11 -9.82 -8.76 -16.42
CA ASN A 11 -9.61 -8.97 -17.86
C ASN A 11 -9.09 -10.38 -18.19
N HIS A 12 -8.39 -11.05 -17.27
CA HIS A 12 -8.01 -12.46 -17.44
C HIS A 12 -9.16 -13.43 -17.19
N PHE A 13 -10.17 -13.02 -16.42
CA PHE A 13 -11.37 -13.83 -16.21
C PHE A 13 -12.24 -13.90 -17.46
N GLU A 14 -12.30 -12.84 -18.27
CA GLU A 14 -13.01 -12.83 -19.57
C GLU A 14 -12.35 -13.73 -20.62
N LEU A 15 -11.03 -13.91 -20.58
CA LEU A 15 -10.31 -14.72 -21.57
C LEU A 15 -10.45 -16.24 -21.39
N ASN A 16 -10.87 -16.71 -20.21
CA ASN A 16 -11.10 -18.14 -19.96
C ASN A 16 -12.56 -18.60 -20.14
N CYS A 17 -13.50 -17.69 -20.41
CA CYS A 17 -14.91 -18.03 -20.62
C CYS A 17 -15.27 -18.46 -22.05
N ASN A 18 -14.33 -18.49 -23.01
CA ASN A 18 -14.61 -18.75 -24.43
C ASN A 18 -14.76 -20.23 -24.81
N HIS A 19 -14.85 -21.18 -23.87
CA HIS A 19 -15.07 -22.61 -24.19
C HIS A 19 -16.15 -23.30 -23.37
N LEU A 20 -17.23 -22.59 -22.99
CA LEU A 20 -18.44 -23.25 -22.52
C LEU A 20 -19.66 -22.58 -23.16
N SER A 21 -20.22 -23.23 -24.14
CA SER A 21 -21.59 -23.00 -24.62
C SER A 21 -22.55 -23.32 -23.47
N ILE A 22 -22.73 -22.33 -22.58
CA ILE A 22 -23.72 -22.39 -21.50
C ILE A 22 -25.09 -22.02 -22.12
N SER A 23 -26.00 -22.97 -22.11
CA SER A 23 -27.38 -22.74 -22.49
C SER A 23 -27.96 -21.56 -21.70
N LEU A 24 -28.72 -20.68 -22.34
CA LEU A 24 -29.35 -19.46 -21.79
C LEU A 24 -30.30 -19.68 -20.59
N LEU A 25 -30.44 -20.87 -20.08
CA LEU A 25 -31.36 -21.24 -18.98
C LEU A 25 -30.68 -21.30 -17.59
N THR A 26 -29.37 -21.03 -17.47
CA THR A 26 -28.63 -21.15 -16.19
C THR A 26 -28.05 -19.83 -15.67
N LEU A 27 -28.49 -18.69 -16.17
CA LEU A 27 -28.02 -17.35 -15.75
C LEU A 27 -28.81 -16.74 -14.59
N MET A 28 -29.62 -17.54 -13.86
CA MET A 28 -30.47 -16.99 -12.80
C MET A 28 -29.71 -16.86 -11.48
N ASN A 29 -29.54 -15.61 -11.00
CA ASN A 29 -29.28 -15.19 -9.62
C ASN A 29 -28.09 -15.89 -8.94
N LYS A 30 -26.87 -15.66 -9.42
CA LYS A 30 -25.68 -16.11 -8.70
C LYS A 30 -25.49 -15.30 -7.43
N LYS A 31 -25.22 -15.98 -6.34
CA LYS A 31 -24.90 -15.36 -5.05
C LYS A 31 -23.40 -15.49 -4.75
N TYR A 32 -22.73 -14.38 -4.50
CA TYR A 32 -21.30 -14.35 -4.20
C TYR A 32 -21.03 -13.83 -2.79
N LEU A 33 -19.99 -14.34 -2.16
CA LEU A 33 -19.46 -13.83 -0.91
C LEU A 33 -18.10 -13.20 -1.14
N ILE A 34 -17.93 -11.98 -0.65
CA ILE A 34 -16.64 -11.27 -0.66
C ILE A 34 -16.22 -11.04 0.79
N ILE A 35 -15.03 -11.51 1.18
CA ILE A 35 -14.46 -11.28 2.49
C ILE A 35 -13.47 -10.13 2.40
N GLY A 36 -13.83 -9.01 3.01
CA GLY A 36 -13.09 -7.75 3.07
C GLY A 36 -13.73 -6.63 2.25
N ALA A 37 -14.16 -5.57 2.94
CA ALA A 37 -14.76 -4.35 2.39
C ALA A 37 -13.72 -3.26 2.05
N GLY A 38 -12.47 -3.65 1.74
CA GLY A 38 -11.43 -2.77 1.20
C GLY A 38 -11.58 -2.57 -0.31
N PHE A 39 -10.70 -1.77 -0.93
CA PHE A 39 -10.75 -1.50 -2.39
C PHE A 39 -10.83 -2.76 -3.24
N SER A 40 -10.07 -3.81 -2.92
CA SER A 40 -10.07 -5.04 -3.73
C SER A 40 -11.44 -5.70 -3.77
N GLY A 41 -12.09 -5.85 -2.61
CA GLY A 41 -13.40 -6.46 -2.52
C GLY A 41 -14.52 -5.59 -3.12
N THR A 42 -14.51 -4.30 -2.83
CA THR A 42 -15.59 -3.38 -3.27
C THR A 42 -15.54 -3.07 -4.77
N VAL A 43 -14.34 -2.95 -5.35
CA VAL A 43 -14.19 -2.82 -6.82
C VAL A 43 -14.64 -4.10 -7.51
N LEU A 44 -14.27 -5.28 -6.98
CA LEU A 44 -14.74 -6.55 -7.53
C LEU A 44 -16.27 -6.65 -7.46
N ALA A 45 -16.87 -6.31 -6.30
CA ALA A 45 -18.32 -6.31 -6.15
C ALA A 45 -19.01 -5.45 -7.20
N HIS A 46 -18.55 -4.20 -7.36
CA HIS A 46 -19.06 -3.28 -8.36
C HIS A 46 -18.97 -3.86 -9.79
N GLN A 47 -17.82 -4.44 -10.14
CA GLN A 47 -17.61 -4.99 -11.49
C GLN A 47 -18.44 -6.26 -11.73
N LEU A 48 -18.61 -7.13 -10.74
CA LEU A 48 -19.45 -8.32 -10.87
C LEU A 48 -20.91 -7.93 -11.12
N VAL A 49 -21.48 -7.03 -10.33
CA VAL A 49 -22.84 -6.56 -10.48
C VAL A 49 -23.07 -5.86 -11.82
N LYS A 50 -22.08 -5.08 -12.28
CA LYS A 50 -22.17 -4.38 -13.59
C LYS A 50 -22.21 -5.35 -14.77
N ASN A 51 -21.55 -6.50 -14.66
CA ASN A 51 -21.33 -7.41 -15.79
C ASN A 51 -22.08 -8.74 -15.69
N THR A 52 -22.72 -9.03 -14.55
CA THR A 52 -23.45 -10.29 -14.33
C THR A 52 -24.71 -10.05 -13.50
N ASP A 53 -25.72 -10.91 -13.69
CA ASP A 53 -26.90 -10.94 -12.83
C ASP A 53 -26.56 -11.70 -11.54
N CYS A 54 -26.24 -10.97 -10.47
CA CYS A 54 -25.81 -11.55 -9.19
C CYS A 54 -26.19 -10.70 -8.00
N THR A 55 -26.25 -11.34 -6.83
CA THR A 55 -26.27 -10.69 -5.52
C THR A 55 -24.96 -10.93 -4.79
N ILE A 56 -24.53 -9.96 -3.99
CA ILE A 56 -23.24 -10.01 -3.31
C ILE A 56 -23.39 -9.67 -1.84
N ASP A 57 -22.92 -10.58 -0.99
CA ASP A 57 -22.69 -10.29 0.42
C ASP A 57 -21.20 -9.95 0.61
N ILE A 58 -20.91 -8.80 1.22
CA ILE A 58 -19.55 -8.40 1.62
C ILE A 58 -19.46 -8.46 3.15
N TRP A 59 -18.52 -9.24 3.70
CA TRP A 59 -18.25 -9.28 5.13
C TRP A 59 -16.93 -8.63 5.46
N ASP A 60 -16.91 -7.80 6.50
CA ASP A 60 -15.66 -7.24 7.04
C ASP A 60 -15.66 -7.38 8.57
N GLU A 61 -14.52 -7.75 9.14
CA GLU A 61 -14.35 -7.87 10.59
C GLU A 61 -14.33 -6.52 11.31
N ARG A 62 -14.07 -5.43 10.58
CA ARG A 62 -14.03 -4.07 11.11
C ARG A 62 -15.43 -3.48 11.19
N ASP A 63 -15.53 -2.40 11.95
CA ASP A 63 -16.75 -1.58 12.10
C ASP A 63 -16.95 -0.55 10.98
N HIS A 64 -16.06 -0.56 9.98
CA HIS A 64 -16.07 0.39 8.85
C HIS A 64 -15.64 -0.27 7.54
N ILE A 65 -16.05 0.31 6.42
CA ILE A 65 -15.57 -0.01 5.07
C ILE A 65 -14.23 0.68 4.79
N GLY A 66 -13.56 0.27 3.71
CA GLY A 66 -12.33 0.92 3.23
C GLY A 66 -11.06 0.15 3.51
N GLY A 67 -11.10 -0.82 4.41
CA GLY A 67 -9.89 -1.55 4.80
C GLY A 67 -8.78 -0.59 5.25
N ASN A 68 -7.55 -0.80 4.80
CA ASN A 68 -6.44 0.10 5.13
C ASN A 68 -6.48 1.46 4.40
N CYS A 69 -7.41 1.66 3.44
CA CYS A 69 -7.64 2.97 2.81
C CYS A 69 -8.74 3.78 3.49
N HIS A 70 -9.27 3.32 4.63
CA HIS A 70 -10.30 4.05 5.36
C HIS A 70 -9.82 5.47 5.72
N THR A 71 -10.68 6.44 5.44
CA THR A 71 -10.51 7.85 5.81
C THR A 71 -11.72 8.33 6.57
N GLU A 72 -11.49 9.21 7.53
CA GLU A 72 -12.55 9.83 8.34
C GLU A 72 -12.20 11.28 8.65
N ARG A 73 -13.20 12.09 8.98
CA ARG A 73 -12.98 13.44 9.52
C ARG A 73 -12.68 13.33 10.99
N ASP A 74 -11.55 13.87 11.42
CA ASP A 74 -11.23 13.97 12.83
C ASP A 74 -12.23 14.89 13.55
N ALA A 75 -12.76 14.44 14.68
CA ALA A 75 -13.84 15.14 15.38
C ALA A 75 -13.41 16.49 15.99
N GLU A 76 -12.12 16.64 16.37
CA GLU A 76 -11.61 17.87 16.98
C GLU A 76 -11.23 18.92 15.91
N THR A 77 -10.58 18.49 14.82
CA THR A 77 -10.00 19.41 13.85
C THR A 77 -10.80 19.53 12.56
N GLY A 78 -11.68 18.57 12.27
CA GLY A 78 -12.40 18.46 11.00
C GLY A 78 -11.52 18.02 9.82
N ILE A 79 -10.23 17.78 10.05
CA ILE A 79 -9.26 17.38 9.03
C ILE A 79 -9.55 15.95 8.58
N MET A 80 -9.44 15.69 7.27
CA MET A 80 -9.53 14.34 6.71
C MET A 80 -8.30 13.52 7.10
N VAL A 81 -8.50 12.44 7.84
CA VAL A 81 -7.45 11.57 8.36
C VAL A 81 -7.41 10.26 7.60
N HIS A 82 -6.22 9.83 7.19
CA HIS A 82 -5.95 8.49 6.69
C HIS A 82 -5.63 7.57 7.87
N LYS A 83 -6.64 6.84 8.34
CA LYS A 83 -6.59 6.09 9.62
C LYS A 83 -5.45 5.08 9.72
N TYR A 84 -5.11 4.46 8.60
CA TYR A 84 -4.13 3.37 8.51
C TYR A 84 -2.88 3.77 7.71
N GLY A 85 -2.51 5.04 7.79
CA GLY A 85 -1.38 5.61 7.07
C GLY A 85 -1.78 6.21 5.71
N PRO A 86 -0.94 7.10 5.18
CA PRO A 86 -1.26 7.89 4.00
C PRO A 86 -1.38 7.04 2.74
N HIS A 87 -2.42 7.31 1.98
CA HIS A 87 -2.64 6.76 0.66
C HIS A 87 -2.79 7.89 -0.35
N ILE A 88 -1.94 7.91 -1.38
CA ILE A 88 -2.02 8.82 -2.51
C ILE A 88 -2.34 7.98 -3.75
N PHE A 89 -3.45 8.28 -4.40
CA PHE A 89 -3.81 7.59 -5.62
C PHE A 89 -2.88 8.03 -6.76
N ASN A 90 -2.30 7.05 -7.46
CA ASN A 90 -1.41 7.33 -8.59
C ASN A 90 -1.49 6.21 -9.64
N THR A 91 -1.52 6.60 -10.91
CA THR A 91 -1.58 5.68 -12.05
C THR A 91 -1.11 6.37 -13.34
N ASP A 92 -0.59 5.59 -14.29
CA ASP A 92 -0.33 6.07 -15.67
C ASP A 92 -1.48 5.75 -16.62
N LYS A 93 -2.49 5.00 -16.14
CA LYS A 93 -3.61 4.53 -16.94
C LYS A 93 -4.79 5.46 -16.80
N LYS A 94 -5.15 6.14 -17.91
CA LYS A 94 -6.27 7.06 -17.95
C LYS A 94 -7.61 6.37 -17.61
N GLU A 95 -7.82 5.16 -18.07
CA GLU A 95 -9.03 4.39 -17.80
C GLU A 95 -9.25 4.12 -16.30
N ILE A 96 -8.15 3.90 -15.55
CA ILE A 96 -8.22 3.72 -14.09
C ILE A 96 -8.49 5.04 -13.39
N TRP A 97 -7.85 6.13 -13.87
CA TRP A 97 -8.10 7.46 -13.35
C TRP A 97 -9.56 7.90 -13.55
N ASP A 98 -10.09 7.72 -14.77
CA ASP A 98 -11.48 8.05 -15.10
C ASP A 98 -12.45 7.20 -14.27
N PHE A 99 -12.15 5.91 -14.08
CA PHE A 99 -12.96 5.01 -13.27
C PHE A 99 -13.08 5.50 -11.82
N VAL A 100 -11.99 5.82 -11.15
CA VAL A 100 -12.07 6.28 -9.76
C VAL A 100 -12.75 7.64 -9.63
N ASN A 101 -12.54 8.53 -10.61
CA ASN A 101 -13.19 9.85 -10.64
C ASN A 101 -14.71 9.76 -10.90
N SER A 102 -15.22 8.65 -11.46
CA SER A 102 -16.66 8.44 -11.60
C SER A 102 -17.38 8.23 -10.26
N PHE A 103 -16.63 7.91 -9.19
CA PHE A 103 -17.16 7.72 -7.83
C PHE A 103 -16.90 8.90 -6.90
N GLY A 104 -16.11 9.89 -7.30
CA GLY A 104 -15.87 11.10 -6.54
C GLY A 104 -14.74 11.93 -7.14
N GLU A 105 -14.77 13.23 -6.86
CA GLU A 105 -13.76 14.15 -7.34
C GLU A 105 -12.39 13.85 -6.73
N PHE A 106 -11.37 13.69 -7.59
CA PHE A 106 -9.98 13.67 -7.17
C PHE A 106 -9.31 14.99 -7.54
N ARG A 107 -8.70 15.64 -6.58
CA ARG A 107 -7.85 16.79 -6.84
C ARG A 107 -6.41 16.37 -7.09
N PRO A 108 -5.75 16.95 -8.09
CA PRO A 108 -4.33 16.70 -8.34
C PRO A 108 -3.51 16.96 -7.08
N TYR A 109 -2.65 16.03 -6.74
CA TYR A 109 -1.81 16.12 -5.56
C TYR A 109 -0.39 15.61 -5.86
N VAL A 110 0.60 16.45 -5.61
CA VAL A 110 2.02 16.09 -5.73
C VAL A 110 2.57 15.72 -4.36
N HIS A 111 2.84 14.44 -4.17
CA HIS A 111 3.40 13.96 -2.91
C HIS A 111 4.90 14.28 -2.84
N ARG A 112 5.29 15.07 -1.83
CA ARG A 112 6.67 15.39 -1.50
C ARG A 112 6.99 14.87 -0.12
N VAL A 113 8.06 14.08 -0.01
CA VAL A 113 8.52 13.48 1.24
C VAL A 113 9.80 14.17 1.67
N LYS A 114 9.88 14.49 2.95
CA LYS A 114 11.11 14.98 3.59
C LYS A 114 11.71 13.88 4.45
N ALA A 115 13.00 13.98 4.72
CA ALA A 115 13.72 13.10 5.64
C ALA A 115 14.48 13.90 6.68
N MET A 116 14.33 13.53 7.94
CA MET A 116 15.16 13.99 9.04
C MET A 116 16.33 13.01 9.21
N CYS A 117 17.53 13.52 9.14
CA CYS A 117 18.75 12.73 9.33
C CYS A 117 19.81 13.62 10.02
N ASN A 118 20.33 13.16 11.16
CA ASN A 118 21.34 13.89 11.94
C ASN A 118 20.94 15.36 12.20
N GLY A 119 19.68 15.61 12.58
CA GLY A 119 19.15 16.93 12.88
C GLY A 119 18.99 17.86 11.67
N LYS A 120 19.11 17.36 10.44
CA LYS A 120 18.92 18.12 9.20
C LYS A 120 17.78 17.54 8.36
N VAL A 121 17.04 18.42 7.69
CA VAL A 121 15.93 18.04 6.80
C VAL A 121 16.42 17.99 5.36
N TYR A 122 16.12 16.88 4.70
CA TYR A 122 16.46 16.62 3.30
C TYR A 122 15.21 16.35 2.47
N SER A 123 15.32 16.51 1.16
CA SER A 123 14.26 16.15 0.21
C SER A 123 14.39 14.70 -0.26
N LEU A 124 13.27 13.96 -0.36
CA LEU A 124 13.22 12.61 -0.93
C LEU A 124 12.22 12.54 -2.09
N PRO A 125 12.44 11.65 -3.07
CA PRO A 125 13.56 10.70 -3.24
C PRO A 125 14.90 11.43 -3.32
N VAL A 126 16.01 10.70 -3.08
CA VAL A 126 17.36 11.28 -3.22
C VAL A 126 17.50 11.93 -4.59
N ASN A 127 17.72 13.23 -4.61
CA ASN A 127 17.79 14.06 -5.81
C ASN A 127 19.02 14.98 -5.76
N LEU A 128 19.22 15.80 -6.79
CA LEU A 128 20.39 16.67 -6.87
C LEU A 128 20.51 17.64 -5.68
N HIS A 129 19.38 18.13 -5.16
CA HIS A 129 19.37 18.96 -3.95
C HIS A 129 19.85 18.17 -2.73
N THR A 130 19.33 16.96 -2.54
CA THR A 130 19.72 16.06 -1.44
C THR A 130 21.20 15.72 -1.49
N ILE A 131 21.74 15.40 -2.67
CA ILE A 131 23.16 15.09 -2.87
C ILE A 131 24.01 16.32 -2.53
N ASN A 132 23.69 17.46 -3.11
CA ASN A 132 24.45 18.69 -2.86
C ASN A 132 24.44 19.11 -1.39
N GLN A 133 23.28 19.00 -0.74
CA GLN A 133 23.14 19.36 0.67
C GLN A 133 23.92 18.39 1.58
N LEU A 134 23.83 17.07 1.34
CA LEU A 134 24.52 16.06 2.16
C LEU A 134 26.03 16.24 2.11
N PHE A 135 26.58 16.45 0.92
CA PHE A 135 28.03 16.54 0.71
C PHE A 135 28.58 17.98 0.76
N GLY A 136 27.74 18.98 1.02
CA GLY A 136 28.16 20.39 1.06
C GLY A 136 28.74 20.86 -0.27
N LYS A 137 28.13 20.47 -1.39
CA LYS A 137 28.57 20.72 -2.76
C LYS A 137 27.53 21.50 -3.55
N SER A 138 27.92 21.91 -4.76
CA SER A 138 27.04 22.56 -5.75
C SER A 138 27.24 21.90 -7.12
N PHE A 139 27.14 20.57 -7.13
CA PHE A 139 27.32 19.79 -8.35
C PHE A 139 26.23 20.08 -9.40
N THR A 140 26.63 20.10 -10.64
CA THR A 140 25.75 19.91 -11.80
C THR A 140 25.27 18.45 -11.85
N PRO A 141 24.23 18.12 -12.64
CA PRO A 141 23.80 16.73 -12.83
C PRO A 141 24.91 15.75 -13.19
N ALA A 142 25.81 16.15 -14.11
CA ALA A 142 26.90 15.30 -14.57
C ALA A 142 27.96 15.08 -13.47
N GLU A 143 28.32 16.14 -12.74
CA GLU A 143 29.27 16.07 -11.64
C GLU A 143 28.73 15.22 -10.47
N ALA A 144 27.43 15.38 -10.12
CA ALA A 144 26.80 14.56 -9.09
C ALA A 144 26.80 13.08 -9.46
N LYS A 145 26.51 12.75 -10.73
CA LYS A 145 26.54 11.38 -11.23
C LYS A 145 27.96 10.80 -11.15
N ALA A 146 28.94 11.51 -11.66
CA ALA A 146 30.35 11.08 -11.62
C ALA A 146 30.85 10.93 -10.17
N PHE A 147 30.45 11.85 -9.28
CA PHE A 147 30.80 11.76 -7.88
C PHE A 147 30.20 10.51 -7.20
N LEU A 148 28.93 10.21 -7.40
CA LEU A 148 28.31 9.00 -6.84
C LEU A 148 28.95 7.72 -7.40
N GLU A 149 29.37 7.71 -8.67
CA GLU A 149 30.12 6.59 -9.26
C GLU A 149 31.47 6.35 -8.51
N THR A 150 32.08 7.38 -7.95
CA THR A 150 33.31 7.21 -7.13
C THR A 150 33.03 6.66 -5.73
N LEU A 151 31.80 6.83 -5.20
CA LEU A 151 31.38 6.31 -3.90
C LEU A 151 30.83 4.88 -3.99
N ALA A 152 30.47 4.45 -5.18
CA ALA A 152 29.91 3.12 -5.42
C ALA A 152 30.94 2.02 -5.11
N ASP A 153 30.51 1.01 -4.35
CA ASP A 153 31.36 -0.16 -4.10
C ASP A 153 31.34 -1.11 -5.30
N THR A 154 32.32 -0.93 -6.19
CA THR A 154 32.48 -1.72 -7.41
C THR A 154 32.99 -3.15 -7.16
N SER A 155 33.45 -3.47 -5.95
CA SER A 155 33.85 -4.84 -5.59
C SER A 155 32.64 -5.78 -5.48
N ILE A 156 31.44 -5.22 -5.22
CA ILE A 156 30.19 -5.94 -5.18
C ILE A 156 29.68 -6.13 -6.61
N THR A 157 29.97 -7.26 -7.24
CA THR A 157 29.56 -7.53 -8.63
C THR A 157 28.12 -8.04 -8.76
N ASN A 158 27.65 -8.82 -7.79
CA ASN A 158 26.30 -9.40 -7.77
C ASN A 158 25.66 -9.27 -6.38
N PRO A 159 25.00 -8.11 -6.08
CA PRO A 159 24.44 -7.87 -4.75
C PRO A 159 23.32 -8.87 -4.43
N GLN A 160 23.44 -9.53 -3.29
CA GLN A 160 22.50 -10.55 -2.79
C GLN A 160 21.41 -9.96 -1.92
N ASN A 161 21.69 -8.86 -1.24
CA ASN A 161 20.81 -8.24 -0.26
C ASN A 161 20.67 -6.72 -0.47
N PHE A 162 19.80 -6.10 0.32
CA PHE A 162 19.50 -4.68 0.25
C PHE A 162 20.75 -3.80 0.49
N GLU A 163 21.55 -4.13 1.51
CA GLU A 163 22.76 -3.37 1.84
C GLU A 163 23.76 -3.39 0.70
N GLU A 164 24.11 -4.58 0.19
CA GLU A 164 25.02 -4.72 -0.95
C GLU A 164 24.53 -3.96 -2.18
N GLN A 165 23.22 -4.02 -2.45
CA GLN A 165 22.61 -3.27 -3.55
C GLN A 165 22.75 -1.75 -3.33
N ALA A 166 22.55 -1.28 -2.09
CA ALA A 166 22.69 0.13 -1.76
C ALA A 166 24.15 0.61 -1.88
N LEU A 167 25.09 -0.11 -1.28
CA LEU A 167 26.50 0.22 -1.33
C LEU A 167 27.01 0.29 -2.76
N ARG A 168 26.64 -0.69 -3.58
CA ARG A 168 26.99 -0.71 -5.01
C ARG A 168 26.38 0.45 -5.80
N PHE A 169 25.18 0.91 -5.44
CA PHE A 169 24.41 1.85 -6.25
C PHE A 169 24.58 3.31 -5.83
N ILE A 170 24.64 3.58 -4.52
CA ILE A 170 24.62 4.95 -3.98
C ILE A 170 25.80 5.23 -3.01
N GLY A 171 26.61 4.23 -2.69
CA GLY A 171 27.71 4.36 -1.74
C GLY A 171 27.27 4.40 -0.27
N LYS A 172 28.29 4.32 0.60
CA LYS A 172 28.08 4.14 2.06
C LYS A 172 27.44 5.36 2.72
N GLU A 173 27.80 6.57 2.31
CA GLU A 173 27.33 7.81 2.93
C GLU A 173 25.84 8.01 2.73
N LEU A 174 25.33 7.88 1.51
CA LEU A 174 23.89 7.98 1.21
C LEU A 174 23.12 6.82 1.84
N TYR A 175 23.69 5.62 1.82
CA TYR A 175 23.09 4.45 2.45
C TYR A 175 22.89 4.68 3.94
N ASN A 176 23.93 5.08 4.67
CA ASN A 176 23.83 5.33 6.11
C ASN A 176 22.90 6.50 6.44
N ALA A 177 22.91 7.57 5.63
CA ALA A 177 22.10 8.75 5.89
C ALA A 177 20.58 8.49 5.75
N PHE A 178 20.16 7.75 4.71
CA PHE A 178 18.75 7.70 4.37
C PHE A 178 18.11 6.31 4.38
N PHE A 179 18.92 5.25 4.34
CA PHE A 179 18.40 3.92 4.14
C PHE A 179 18.61 2.97 5.30
N TYR A 180 19.78 2.95 5.91
CA TYR A 180 20.14 1.97 6.95
C TYR A 180 19.15 1.99 8.12
N GLY A 181 19.12 3.06 8.91
CA GLY A 181 18.30 3.15 10.11
C GLY A 181 16.80 3.12 9.81
N TYR A 182 16.38 3.79 8.73
CA TYR A 182 14.98 3.75 8.30
C TYR A 182 14.54 2.33 7.92
N THR A 183 15.33 1.63 7.11
CA THR A 183 15.03 0.27 6.64
C THR A 183 14.97 -0.71 7.79
N LYS A 184 15.94 -0.64 8.71
CA LYS A 184 15.99 -1.47 9.91
C LYS A 184 14.72 -1.31 10.78
N LYS A 185 14.29 -0.09 11.05
CA LYS A 185 13.03 0.20 11.77
C LYS A 185 11.81 -0.29 11.01
N GLN A 186 11.71 0.01 9.72
CA GLN A 186 10.56 -0.34 8.90
C GLN A 186 10.38 -1.85 8.78
N TRP A 187 11.47 -2.60 8.59
CA TRP A 187 11.40 -4.05 8.35
C TRP A 187 11.67 -4.91 9.59
N GLY A 188 12.24 -4.32 10.65
CA GLY A 188 12.53 -5.02 11.91
C GLY A 188 13.60 -6.11 11.79
N CYS A 189 14.49 -5.97 10.82
CA CYS A 189 15.63 -6.86 10.60
C CYS A 189 16.78 -6.07 9.99
N GLU A 190 17.98 -6.63 9.96
CA GLU A 190 19.10 -5.99 9.31
C GLU A 190 18.89 -5.91 7.79
N PRO A 191 19.34 -4.82 7.13
CA PRO A 191 19.24 -4.69 5.67
C PRO A 191 19.91 -5.82 4.89
N THR A 192 20.89 -6.51 5.47
CA THR A 192 21.52 -7.71 4.91
C THR A 192 20.60 -8.91 4.81
N GLU A 193 19.49 -8.94 5.58
CA GLU A 193 18.48 -10.00 5.52
C GLU A 193 17.39 -9.74 4.47
N LEU A 194 17.35 -8.51 3.93
CA LEU A 194 16.33 -8.10 2.96
C LEU A 194 16.80 -8.36 1.53
N PRO A 195 15.89 -8.76 0.62
CA PRO A 195 16.25 -8.96 -0.78
C PRO A 195 16.72 -7.66 -1.47
N ALA A 196 17.74 -7.73 -2.29
CA ALA A 196 18.26 -6.61 -3.09
C ALA A 196 17.17 -5.91 -3.94
N SER A 197 16.12 -6.65 -4.32
CA SER A 197 15.00 -6.13 -5.13
C SER A 197 14.20 -5.01 -4.46
N ILE A 198 14.28 -4.84 -3.14
CA ILE A 198 13.59 -3.77 -2.41
C ILE A 198 14.16 -2.41 -2.83
N LEU A 199 15.49 -2.27 -2.91
CA LEU A 199 16.15 -1.01 -3.29
C LEU A 199 15.94 -0.62 -4.77
N LYS A 200 15.73 -1.58 -5.66
CA LYS A 200 15.52 -1.31 -7.10
C LYS A 200 14.37 -0.33 -7.39
N ARG A 201 13.51 -0.07 -6.40
CA ARG A 201 12.35 0.81 -6.52
C ARG A 201 12.60 2.24 -6.06
N ILE A 202 13.76 2.54 -5.49
CA ILE A 202 14.09 3.88 -4.96
C ILE A 202 14.97 4.59 -5.99
N PRO A 203 14.44 5.56 -6.75
CA PRO A 203 15.22 6.28 -7.75
C PRO A 203 16.18 7.28 -7.08
N VAL A 204 17.42 7.33 -7.54
CA VAL A 204 18.29 8.49 -7.37
C VAL A 204 18.15 9.37 -8.59
N ARG A 205 17.91 10.65 -8.40
CA ARG A 205 17.66 11.61 -9.46
C ARG A 205 18.78 12.64 -9.55
N PHE A 206 19.32 12.81 -10.74
CA PHE A 206 20.33 13.86 -11.01
C PHE A 206 19.69 15.15 -11.54
N ASN A 207 18.55 15.51 -10.96
CA ASN A 207 17.83 16.76 -11.18
C ASN A 207 17.16 17.18 -9.86
N TYR A 208 16.42 18.29 -9.85
CA TYR A 208 15.75 18.82 -8.66
C TYR A 208 14.31 18.32 -8.49
N ASP A 209 13.89 17.30 -9.23
CA ASP A 209 12.56 16.72 -9.09
C ASP A 209 12.43 15.94 -7.77
N ASP A 210 11.59 16.43 -6.87
CA ASP A 210 11.28 15.82 -5.57
C ASP A 210 9.88 15.19 -5.51
N ASN A 211 9.22 15.01 -6.65
CA ASN A 211 7.95 14.30 -6.71
C ASN A 211 8.14 12.83 -6.33
N TYR A 212 7.45 12.36 -5.30
CA TYR A 212 7.59 10.98 -4.83
C TYR A 212 7.09 9.95 -5.86
N HIS A 213 6.03 10.29 -6.59
CA HIS A 213 5.46 9.47 -7.65
C HIS A 213 5.77 10.08 -9.02
N ASN A 214 6.10 9.23 -10.00
CA ASN A 214 6.37 9.64 -11.39
C ASN A 214 5.15 9.40 -12.31
N ASN A 215 4.02 8.98 -11.75
CA ASN A 215 2.83 8.67 -12.52
C ASN A 215 2.17 9.96 -13.07
N ILE A 216 1.54 9.84 -14.24
CA ILE A 216 0.87 10.95 -14.92
C ILE A 216 -0.31 11.47 -14.10
N PHE A 217 -1.09 10.56 -13.53
CA PHE A 217 -2.26 10.90 -12.72
C PHE A 217 -1.95 10.63 -11.26
N THR A 218 -1.96 11.68 -10.44
CA THR A 218 -1.79 11.60 -8.99
C THR A 218 -2.82 12.50 -8.32
N GLY A 219 -3.46 12.03 -7.26
CA GLY A 219 -4.48 12.83 -6.60
C GLY A 219 -4.97 12.25 -5.28
N ILE A 220 -5.74 13.09 -4.58
CA ILE A 220 -6.43 12.78 -3.33
C ILE A 220 -7.92 12.99 -3.55
N PRO A 221 -8.79 12.05 -3.14
CA PRO A 221 -10.22 12.23 -3.23
C PRO A 221 -10.69 13.31 -2.23
N VAL A 222 -11.52 14.24 -2.70
CA VAL A 222 -12.00 15.40 -1.90
C VAL A 222 -12.74 14.94 -0.65
N ASP A 223 -13.60 13.93 -0.79
CA ASP A 223 -14.39 13.37 0.32
C ASP A 223 -13.74 12.15 0.97
N GLY A 224 -12.43 11.97 0.76
CA GLY A 224 -11.68 10.82 1.24
C GLY A 224 -11.98 9.52 0.50
N TYR A 225 -11.18 8.50 0.77
CA TYR A 225 -11.33 7.19 0.11
C TYR A 225 -12.57 6.43 0.56
N THR A 226 -13.01 6.60 1.80
CA THR A 226 -14.22 5.97 2.32
C THR A 226 -15.46 6.39 1.52
N GLY A 227 -15.53 7.66 1.09
CA GLY A 227 -16.59 8.16 0.21
C GLY A 227 -16.64 7.46 -1.15
N ILE A 228 -15.47 7.20 -1.76
CA ILE A 228 -15.36 6.44 -3.01
C ILE A 228 -15.86 5.01 -2.83
N ILE A 229 -15.40 4.35 -1.75
CA ILE A 229 -15.76 2.96 -1.46
C ILE A 229 -17.22 2.81 -1.16
N LYS A 230 -17.84 3.77 -0.44
CA LYS A 230 -19.28 3.79 -0.20
C LYS A 230 -20.05 3.78 -1.50
N LYS A 231 -19.71 4.64 -2.46
CA LYS A 231 -20.38 4.70 -3.77
C LYS A 231 -20.18 3.44 -4.62
N LEU A 232 -19.03 2.76 -4.48
CA LEU A 232 -18.79 1.47 -5.17
C LEU A 232 -19.78 0.38 -4.75
N VAL A 233 -20.22 0.38 -3.49
CA VAL A 233 -21.09 -0.65 -2.93
C VAL A 233 -22.54 -0.17 -2.75
N GLU A 234 -22.85 1.05 -3.10
CA GLU A 234 -24.20 1.64 -3.02
C GLU A 234 -25.07 1.14 -4.19
N GLN A 235 -25.44 -0.15 -4.13
CA GLN A 235 -26.27 -0.85 -5.10
C GLN A 235 -27.16 -1.87 -4.39
N ASP A 236 -28.43 -1.98 -4.81
CA ASP A 236 -29.44 -2.82 -4.14
C ASP A 236 -29.06 -4.31 -4.05
N CYS A 237 -28.24 -4.78 -5.00
CA CYS A 237 -27.77 -6.16 -5.05
C CYS A 237 -26.45 -6.40 -4.26
N ILE A 238 -25.90 -5.40 -3.56
CA ILE A 238 -24.72 -5.52 -2.72
C ILE A 238 -25.10 -5.25 -1.26
N GLN A 239 -24.90 -6.24 -0.40
CA GLN A 239 -25.09 -6.10 1.04
C GLN A 239 -23.76 -6.14 1.77
N VAL A 240 -23.43 -5.08 2.52
CA VAL A 240 -22.23 -5.02 3.37
C VAL A 240 -22.62 -5.31 4.81
N THR A 241 -21.92 -6.27 5.43
CA THR A 241 -22.06 -6.61 6.86
C THR A 241 -20.71 -6.37 7.55
N LEU A 242 -20.66 -5.36 8.38
CA LEU A 242 -19.51 -5.00 9.22
C LEU A 242 -19.53 -5.78 10.54
N ASN A 243 -18.40 -5.73 11.29
CA ASN A 243 -18.22 -6.50 12.54
C ASN A 243 -18.48 -8.01 12.35
N LYS A 244 -18.24 -8.50 11.14
CA LYS A 244 -18.46 -9.91 10.78
C LYS A 244 -17.15 -10.52 10.29
N LYS A 245 -16.50 -11.22 11.21
CA LYS A 245 -15.26 -11.94 10.91
C LYS A 245 -15.57 -13.25 10.18
N PHE A 246 -14.82 -13.53 9.13
CA PHE A 246 -14.80 -14.84 8.50
C PHE A 246 -13.86 -15.77 9.27
N GLU A 247 -14.34 -16.95 9.67
CA GLU A 247 -13.53 -17.98 10.31
C GLU A 247 -13.39 -19.16 9.34
N PRO A 248 -12.17 -19.75 9.22
CA PRO A 248 -11.96 -20.94 8.40
C PRO A 248 -12.91 -22.09 8.81
N GLY A 249 -13.58 -22.67 7.81
CA GLY A 249 -14.55 -23.73 8.05
C GLY A 249 -16.01 -23.25 8.21
N MET A 250 -16.28 -21.96 8.16
CA MET A 250 -17.65 -21.47 8.07
C MET A 250 -18.34 -22.01 6.83
N ASP A 251 -19.63 -22.35 6.97
CA ASP A 251 -20.43 -22.82 5.85
C ASP A 251 -20.67 -21.68 4.83
N THR A 252 -20.15 -21.88 3.64
CA THR A 252 -20.30 -20.97 2.51
C THR A 252 -21.08 -21.63 1.35
N SER A 253 -21.73 -22.76 1.57
CA SER A 253 -22.43 -23.54 0.54
C SER A 253 -23.58 -22.80 -0.12
N ALA A 254 -24.12 -21.75 0.54
CA ALA A 254 -25.14 -20.86 -0.02
C ALA A 254 -24.61 -19.95 -1.13
N TYR A 255 -23.28 -19.87 -1.32
CA TYR A 255 -22.64 -19.00 -2.30
C TYR A 255 -22.08 -19.80 -3.46
N ASN A 256 -22.26 -19.31 -4.68
CA ASN A 256 -21.67 -19.90 -5.87
C ASN A 256 -20.15 -19.74 -5.91
N HIS A 257 -19.62 -18.68 -5.31
CA HIS A 257 -18.18 -18.44 -5.21
C HIS A 257 -17.86 -17.52 -4.04
N VAL A 258 -16.69 -17.71 -3.45
CA VAL A 258 -16.14 -16.87 -2.37
C VAL A 258 -14.90 -16.15 -2.86
N PHE A 259 -14.85 -14.84 -2.66
CA PHE A 259 -13.67 -14.03 -2.93
C PHE A 259 -13.04 -13.57 -1.62
N PHE A 260 -11.80 -13.97 -1.38
CA PHE A 260 -11.11 -13.69 -0.13
C PHE A 260 -10.01 -12.65 -0.31
N THR A 261 -10.04 -11.57 0.47
CA THR A 261 -9.06 -10.48 0.39
C THR A 261 -8.12 -10.38 1.61
N GLY A 262 -8.36 -11.21 2.63
CA GLY A 262 -7.51 -11.32 3.82
C GLY A 262 -6.20 -12.06 3.54
N PRO A 263 -5.33 -12.24 4.56
CA PRO A 263 -4.10 -13.00 4.41
C PRO A 263 -4.36 -14.45 3.99
N ILE A 264 -3.64 -14.94 2.97
CA ILE A 264 -3.88 -16.30 2.43
C ILE A 264 -3.68 -17.39 3.49
N ASP A 265 -2.70 -17.26 4.37
CA ASP A 265 -2.43 -18.21 5.45
C ASP A 265 -3.58 -18.27 6.49
N ALA A 266 -4.27 -17.16 6.71
CA ALA A 266 -5.43 -17.10 7.60
C ALA A 266 -6.61 -17.93 7.06
N TRP A 267 -6.84 -17.97 5.73
CA TRP A 267 -7.84 -18.85 5.14
C TRP A 267 -7.65 -20.33 5.54
N PHE A 268 -6.39 -20.76 5.58
CA PHE A 268 -6.01 -22.13 5.91
C PHE A 268 -5.72 -22.35 7.39
N ASN A 269 -6.19 -21.44 8.27
CA ASN A 269 -5.95 -21.48 9.71
C ASN A 269 -4.46 -21.69 10.07
N PHE A 270 -3.59 -21.05 9.31
CA PHE A 270 -2.12 -21.06 9.49
C PHE A 270 -1.49 -22.46 9.53
N LYS A 271 -2.06 -23.44 8.84
CA LYS A 271 -1.67 -24.87 8.93
C LYS A 271 -0.20 -25.17 8.59
N TYR A 272 0.44 -24.28 7.85
CA TYR A 272 1.87 -24.38 7.52
C TYR A 272 2.74 -23.39 8.30
N GLY A 273 2.14 -22.57 9.14
CA GLY A 273 2.76 -21.44 9.84
C GLY A 273 2.31 -20.10 9.29
N ARG A 274 2.64 -19.02 10.02
CA ARG A 274 2.28 -17.66 9.61
C ARG A 274 3.27 -17.10 8.60
N LEU A 275 2.75 -16.44 7.56
CA LEU A 275 3.55 -15.63 6.66
C LEU A 275 4.01 -14.36 7.39
N GLY A 276 5.22 -13.90 7.07
CA GLY A 276 5.80 -12.71 7.69
C GLY A 276 5.16 -11.42 7.20
N TYR A 277 4.59 -10.66 8.12
CA TYR A 277 4.06 -9.31 7.85
C TYR A 277 4.63 -8.29 8.83
N ARG A 278 4.66 -7.03 8.41
CA ARG A 278 4.84 -5.89 9.29
C ARG A 278 3.50 -5.26 9.62
N THR A 279 3.36 -4.81 10.86
CA THR A 279 2.26 -3.99 11.34
C THR A 279 2.77 -2.59 11.59
N VAL A 280 1.95 -1.59 11.31
CA VAL A 280 2.19 -0.20 11.74
C VAL A 280 1.18 0.20 12.79
N THR A 281 1.66 0.93 13.79
CA THR A 281 0.83 1.56 14.82
C THR A 281 1.03 3.07 14.79
N PHE A 282 0.03 3.80 15.24
CA PHE A 282 0.02 5.26 15.17
C PHE A 282 -0.25 5.86 16.53
N GLU A 283 0.55 6.84 16.92
CA GLU A 283 0.25 7.74 18.01
C GLU A 283 -0.26 9.06 17.45
N THR A 284 -1.41 9.51 17.94
CA THR A 284 -2.09 10.72 17.47
C THR A 284 -1.75 11.92 18.33
N PHE A 285 -1.43 13.03 17.67
CA PHE A 285 -1.11 14.30 18.33
C PHE A 285 -1.81 15.46 17.62
N TYR A 286 -1.99 16.56 18.36
CA TYR A 286 -2.59 17.79 17.90
C TYR A 286 -1.64 18.97 18.16
N ALA A 287 -1.71 20.00 17.33
CA ALA A 287 -1.00 21.25 17.51
C ALA A 287 -1.78 22.43 16.91
N ASP A 288 -1.49 23.64 17.34
CA ASP A 288 -1.96 24.85 16.69
C ASP A 288 -1.09 25.16 15.48
N GLY A 289 -1.70 25.64 14.40
CA GLY A 289 -1.00 25.92 13.14
C GLY A 289 -0.49 24.66 12.44
N ASP A 290 0.78 24.65 12.04
CA ASP A 290 1.50 23.52 11.45
C ASP A 290 2.46 22.91 12.47
N PHE A 291 2.61 21.59 12.44
CA PHE A 291 3.62 20.90 13.23
C PHE A 291 4.95 20.79 12.51
N GLN A 292 4.95 20.31 11.26
CA GLN A 292 6.17 20.11 10.47
C GLN A 292 6.15 20.80 9.09
N GLY A 293 5.02 21.39 8.70
CA GLY A 293 4.87 22.14 7.46
C GLY A 293 4.97 21.29 6.18
N THR A 294 4.77 19.98 6.29
CA THR A 294 4.76 19.05 5.15
C THR A 294 3.92 17.83 5.50
N THR A 295 3.38 17.16 4.48
CA THR A 295 2.56 15.97 4.66
C THR A 295 3.30 14.84 5.36
N GLN A 296 4.54 14.57 4.96
CA GLN A 296 5.29 13.41 5.44
C GLN A 296 6.76 13.74 5.63
N MET A 297 7.27 13.39 6.80
CA MET A 297 8.69 13.41 7.13
C MET A 297 9.11 12.03 7.65
N ASN A 298 10.08 11.42 6.98
CA ASN A 298 10.71 10.18 7.40
C ASN A 298 11.83 10.50 8.38
N TYR A 299 12.01 9.66 9.40
CA TYR A 299 13.09 9.78 10.38
C TYR A 299 14.08 8.65 10.14
N CYS A 300 15.30 9.02 9.73
CA CYS A 300 16.29 8.05 9.26
C CYS A 300 17.20 7.53 10.39
N ASP A 301 17.36 8.29 11.47
CA ASP A 301 18.24 7.95 12.57
C ASP A 301 17.70 6.76 13.38
N GLU A 302 18.57 5.84 13.84
CA GLU A 302 18.19 4.62 14.56
C GLU A 302 17.65 4.91 15.98
N ASP A 303 18.16 5.96 16.63
CA ASP A 303 17.77 6.38 17.98
C ASP A 303 16.35 6.98 18.02
N VAL A 304 15.77 7.36 16.87
CA VAL A 304 14.38 7.79 16.74
C VAL A 304 13.48 6.57 16.55
N PRO A 305 12.57 6.25 17.48
CA PRO A 305 11.86 4.96 17.47
C PRO A 305 10.77 4.87 16.41
N TYR A 306 10.23 5.98 15.91
CA TYR A 306 9.24 6.00 14.85
C TYR A 306 9.88 6.14 13.46
N THR A 307 9.19 5.65 12.44
CA THR A 307 9.68 5.67 11.06
C THR A 307 9.36 6.98 10.36
N ARG A 308 8.20 7.58 10.67
CA ARG A 308 7.76 8.84 10.04
C ARG A 308 6.73 9.56 10.88
N ILE A 309 6.56 10.85 10.57
CA ILE A 309 5.42 11.65 11.00
C ILE A 309 4.62 12.03 9.76
N THR A 310 3.30 11.85 9.86
CA THR A 310 2.34 12.27 8.84
C THR A 310 1.47 13.38 9.41
N GLU A 311 1.48 14.56 8.80
CA GLU A 311 0.63 15.70 9.16
C GLU A 311 -0.52 15.79 8.15
N HIS A 312 -1.74 15.46 8.61
CA HIS A 312 -2.85 15.14 7.72
C HIS A 312 -3.44 16.32 6.97
N LYS A 313 -3.42 17.54 7.54
CA LYS A 313 -4.02 18.71 6.88
C LYS A 313 -3.39 19.06 5.53
N HIS A 314 -2.13 18.69 5.32
CA HIS A 314 -1.43 18.94 4.07
C HIS A 314 -1.84 18.02 2.90
N PHE A 315 -2.67 16.98 3.15
CA PHE A 315 -3.29 16.21 2.06
C PHE A 315 -4.42 16.99 1.38
N THR A 316 -5.13 17.83 2.15
CA THR A 316 -6.27 18.63 1.69
C THR A 316 -5.89 20.10 1.64
N ASN A 317 -4.88 20.46 0.85
CA ASN A 317 -4.33 21.82 0.75
C ASN A 317 -5.31 22.88 0.23
N TRP A 318 -6.51 22.48 -0.15
CA TRP A 318 -7.65 23.36 -0.49
C TRP A 318 -8.54 23.68 0.70
N GLU A 319 -8.28 23.07 1.86
CA GLU A 319 -8.97 23.36 3.12
C GLU A 319 -8.09 24.23 4.03
N GLN A 320 -8.72 25.00 4.92
CA GLN A 320 -8.01 25.83 5.90
C GLN A 320 -8.37 25.37 7.31
N HIS A 321 -7.36 25.08 8.11
CA HIS A 321 -7.50 24.63 9.48
C HIS A 321 -6.52 25.37 10.39
N ASN A 322 -7.02 25.91 11.52
CA ASN A 322 -6.20 26.60 12.51
C ASN A 322 -5.38 25.65 13.39
N LYS A 323 -5.81 24.40 13.46
CA LYS A 323 -5.12 23.30 14.14
C LYS A 323 -4.63 22.28 13.15
N THR A 324 -3.75 21.41 13.59
CA THR A 324 -3.31 20.25 12.84
C THR A 324 -3.44 18.97 13.66
N ILE A 325 -3.61 17.85 12.97
CA ILE A 325 -3.50 16.48 13.50
C ILE A 325 -2.37 15.77 12.79
N TYR A 326 -1.49 15.14 13.55
CA TYR A 326 -0.39 14.37 13.00
C TYR A 326 -0.19 13.04 13.72
N PHE A 327 0.30 12.06 12.97
CA PHE A 327 0.57 10.72 13.45
C PHE A 327 2.06 10.45 13.46
N LYS A 328 2.57 9.90 14.59
CA LYS A 328 3.85 9.20 14.62
C LYS A 328 3.61 7.74 14.29
N GLU A 329 4.31 7.22 13.30
CA GLU A 329 4.17 5.86 12.82
C GLU A 329 5.31 4.98 13.31
N TYR A 330 4.95 3.86 13.94
CA TYR A 330 5.88 2.85 14.43
C TYR A 330 5.64 1.55 13.67
N SER A 331 6.71 0.90 13.24
CA SER A 331 6.65 -0.40 12.60
C SER A 331 7.07 -1.50 13.57
N LYS A 332 6.30 -2.60 13.62
CA LYS A 332 6.60 -3.78 14.44
C LYS A 332 6.31 -5.07 13.70
N GLU A 333 6.80 -6.20 14.23
CA GLU A 333 6.37 -7.53 13.78
C GLU A 333 4.87 -7.70 14.02
N THR A 334 4.19 -8.35 13.06
CA THR A 334 2.77 -8.63 13.16
C THR A 334 2.50 -9.75 14.16
N GLY A 335 1.88 -9.44 15.28
CA GLY A 335 1.37 -10.40 16.25
C GLY A 335 0.05 -11.04 15.80
N ALA A 336 -0.44 -12.00 16.60
CA ALA A 336 -1.66 -12.76 16.26
C ALA A 336 -2.93 -11.91 16.17
N SER A 337 -3.02 -10.82 16.94
CA SER A 337 -4.15 -9.89 16.97
C SER A 337 -3.92 -8.60 16.17
N ASP A 338 -2.75 -8.45 15.56
CA ASP A 338 -2.40 -7.26 14.83
C ASP A 338 -2.94 -7.28 13.40
N ILE A 339 -3.19 -6.09 12.87
CA ILE A 339 -3.54 -5.91 11.46
C ILE A 339 -2.27 -6.06 10.59
N PRO A 340 -2.24 -6.96 9.61
CA PRO A 340 -1.11 -7.07 8.70
C PRO A 340 -1.11 -5.95 7.66
N TYR A 341 0.04 -5.27 7.49
CA TYR A 341 0.18 -4.19 6.51
C TYR A 341 1.07 -4.55 5.32
N TYR A 342 2.31 -4.98 5.59
CA TYR A 342 3.32 -5.17 4.56
C TYR A 342 3.86 -6.59 4.58
N PRO A 343 3.69 -7.38 3.50
CA PRO A 343 4.34 -8.68 3.36
C PRO A 343 5.87 -8.52 3.37
N LYS A 344 6.57 -9.24 4.25
CA LYS A 344 8.05 -9.19 4.37
C LYS A 344 8.73 -9.82 3.16
N ARG A 345 8.19 -10.91 2.65
CA ARG A 345 8.67 -11.62 1.47
C ARG A 345 10.13 -12.09 1.59
N LEU A 346 10.54 -12.46 2.80
CA LEU A 346 11.82 -13.10 3.07
C LEU A 346 11.88 -14.47 2.37
N GLU A 347 13.06 -15.07 2.29
CA GLU A 347 13.24 -16.33 1.58
C GLU A 347 12.37 -17.46 2.17
N GLN A 348 12.31 -17.54 3.49
CA GLN A 348 11.41 -18.47 4.20
C GLN A 348 9.94 -18.27 3.86
N ASP A 349 9.50 -17.03 3.66
CA ASP A 349 8.11 -16.71 3.29
C ASP A 349 7.77 -17.21 1.88
N LYS A 350 8.74 -17.22 0.96
CA LYS A 350 8.51 -17.69 -0.42
C LYS A 350 8.16 -19.18 -0.47
N ALA A 351 8.90 -19.99 0.28
CA ALA A 351 8.65 -21.44 0.36
C ALA A 351 7.29 -21.72 1.01
N LEU A 352 6.97 -21.00 2.10
CA LEU A 352 5.71 -21.12 2.81
C LEU A 352 4.53 -20.69 1.93
N LEU A 353 4.66 -19.55 1.23
CA LEU A 353 3.65 -19.05 0.30
C LEU A 353 3.36 -20.04 -0.84
N LEU A 354 4.39 -20.73 -1.36
CA LEU A 354 4.20 -21.72 -2.42
C LEU A 354 3.25 -22.83 -1.98
N ARG A 355 3.40 -23.34 -0.75
CA ARG A 355 2.52 -24.37 -0.18
C ARG A 355 1.07 -23.88 -0.08
N TYR A 356 0.85 -22.65 0.43
CA TYR A 356 -0.49 -22.07 0.49
C TYR A 356 -1.12 -21.86 -0.89
N ARG A 357 -0.32 -21.48 -1.89
CA ARG A 357 -0.81 -21.32 -3.26
C ARG A 357 -1.24 -22.65 -3.89
N GLN A 358 -0.46 -23.71 -3.68
CA GLN A 358 -0.84 -25.05 -4.15
C GLN A 358 -2.19 -25.49 -3.59
N ASP A 359 -2.43 -25.26 -2.30
CA ASP A 359 -3.73 -25.57 -1.69
C ASP A 359 -4.85 -24.65 -2.20
N ALA A 360 -4.56 -23.38 -2.40
CA ALA A 360 -5.52 -22.41 -2.94
C ALA A 360 -5.94 -22.76 -4.38
N GLU A 361 -5.03 -23.25 -5.22
CA GLU A 361 -5.31 -23.72 -6.58
C GLU A 361 -6.24 -24.95 -6.62
N ALA A 362 -6.26 -25.74 -5.55
CA ALA A 362 -7.16 -26.88 -5.44
C ALA A 362 -8.62 -26.49 -5.10
N LEU A 363 -8.85 -25.28 -4.64
CA LEU A 363 -10.18 -24.76 -4.28
C LEU A 363 -10.94 -24.30 -5.53
N LYS A 364 -12.02 -24.98 -5.89
CA LYS A 364 -12.79 -24.64 -7.11
C LYS A 364 -13.72 -23.44 -6.97
N GLN A 365 -14.16 -23.15 -5.75
CA GLN A 365 -15.17 -22.10 -5.46
C GLN A 365 -14.62 -20.94 -4.64
N VAL A 366 -13.28 -20.77 -4.60
CA VAL A 366 -12.64 -19.70 -3.85
C VAL A 366 -11.57 -19.03 -4.70
N SER A 367 -11.55 -17.71 -4.69
CA SER A 367 -10.49 -16.91 -5.33
C SER A 367 -9.86 -15.95 -4.32
N PHE A 368 -8.54 -15.83 -4.41
CA PHE A 368 -7.73 -14.97 -3.56
C PHE A 368 -7.32 -13.71 -4.32
N LEU A 369 -7.65 -12.53 -3.79
CA LEU A 369 -7.37 -11.26 -4.45
C LEU A 369 -6.93 -10.18 -3.46
N GLY A 370 -6.29 -9.15 -4.00
CA GLY A 370 -5.76 -8.06 -3.18
C GLY A 370 -4.38 -8.36 -2.59
N ARG A 371 -3.83 -7.36 -1.92
CA ARG A 371 -2.43 -7.37 -1.45
C ARG A 371 -2.13 -8.49 -0.46
N LEU A 372 -3.01 -8.70 0.52
CA LEU A 372 -2.80 -9.68 1.58
C LEU A 372 -2.98 -11.12 1.07
N ALA A 373 -4.06 -11.38 0.33
CA ALA A 373 -4.35 -12.71 -0.19
C ALA A 373 -3.36 -13.18 -1.26
N THR A 374 -2.79 -12.27 -2.04
CA THR A 374 -1.76 -12.59 -3.04
C THR A 374 -0.33 -12.50 -2.49
N TYR A 375 -0.16 -12.02 -1.26
CA TYR A 375 1.14 -11.78 -0.61
C TYR A 375 2.06 -10.93 -1.50
N ARG A 376 1.52 -9.86 -2.11
CA ARG A 376 2.22 -8.94 -3.02
C ARG A 376 2.18 -7.50 -2.49
N TYR A 377 3.22 -6.77 -2.85
CA TYR A 377 3.32 -5.34 -2.54
C TYR A 377 3.70 -4.54 -3.77
#